data_8691b9ee1543cda5cc18fb17103f493e
#
_entry.id   8691b9ee1543cda5cc18fb17103f493e
#
_cell.length_a   1.000
_cell.length_b   1.000
_cell.length_c   1.000
_cell.angle_alpha   90.00
_cell.angle_beta   90.00
_cell.angle_gamma   90.00
#
_symmetry.space_group_name_H-M   'P 1'
#
loop_
_entity.id
_entity.type
_entity.pdbx_description
1 polymer ?
#
loop_
_entity_poly.entity_id
_entity_poly.type
_entity_poly.pdbx_seq_one_letter_code
_entity_poly.pdbx_strand_id
1 'polypeptide(L)'
;MEIKKCSYRDIEKYVLDYYRVNRIIIDSFLENHIRDSNFYMITQNNIDAGYFAVFNGTKLTMFNVFAEYRNCSQELFSTARKYESVREAFIPTGDEFFLSHAVDNFVKMEKQAYFSVYTDKVPRTLLDLRLQLADPDTDMSILELCYDFLKEEIDNIRKGISIELYIARHGEDVIGFGVVEYQKIAHKQASIGMIVREEYRRKGYGANILHGLKTIVQGKGLTAVSGCWYYNHNSKKTMESAGAFSQTRLLNFFF
;
A
#
# COMPACT_ATOMS: atom_id res chain seq x y z
N MET A 1 28.72 15.49 -4.64
CA MET A 1 27.50 14.71 -4.71
C MET A 1 26.88 14.89 -6.08
N GLU A 2 26.45 13.78 -6.71
CA GLU A 2 25.74 13.82 -7.99
C GLU A 2 24.44 13.00 -7.86
N ILE A 3 23.41 13.40 -8.61
CA ILE A 3 22.16 12.66 -8.74
C ILE A 3 22.06 12.13 -10.15
N LYS A 4 21.82 10.81 -10.27
CA LYS A 4 21.65 10.14 -11.55
C LYS A 4 20.27 9.49 -11.62
N LYS A 5 19.49 9.80 -12.66
CA LYS A 5 18.23 9.08 -12.91
C LYS A 5 18.54 7.61 -13.19
N CYS A 6 17.81 6.70 -12.60
CA CYS A 6 17.96 5.27 -12.76
C CYS A 6 16.60 4.59 -12.96
N SER A 7 16.60 3.31 -13.30
CA SER A 7 15.39 2.49 -13.31
C SER A 7 15.16 1.84 -11.94
N TYR A 8 13.91 1.37 -11.68
CA TYR A 8 13.64 0.58 -10.48
C TYR A 8 14.55 -0.66 -10.39
N ARG A 9 14.85 -1.31 -11.51
CA ARG A 9 15.73 -2.49 -11.58
C ARG A 9 17.12 -2.24 -11.04
N ASP A 10 17.63 -1.03 -11.19
CA ASP A 10 18.98 -0.66 -10.72
C ASP A 10 19.05 -0.61 -9.17
N ILE A 11 17.93 -0.33 -8.52
CA ILE A 11 17.82 -0.21 -7.04
C ILE A 11 17.01 -1.32 -6.40
N GLU A 12 16.35 -2.19 -7.16
CA GLU A 12 15.37 -3.18 -6.68
C GLU A 12 15.92 -4.02 -5.52
N LYS A 13 17.15 -4.54 -5.65
CA LYS A 13 17.80 -5.34 -4.61
C LYS A 13 17.89 -4.57 -3.28
N TYR A 14 18.26 -3.30 -3.34
CA TYR A 14 18.40 -2.46 -2.13
C TYR A 14 17.04 -2.13 -1.53
N VAL A 15 16.03 -1.88 -2.36
CA VAL A 15 14.65 -1.62 -1.93
C VAL A 15 14.07 -2.84 -1.23
N LEU A 16 14.12 -4.01 -1.88
CA LEU A 16 13.59 -5.26 -1.31
C LEU A 16 14.25 -5.61 0.02
N ASP A 17 15.58 -5.47 0.11
CA ASP A 17 16.32 -5.73 1.34
C ASP A 17 15.94 -4.73 2.44
N TYR A 18 15.87 -3.45 2.12
CA TYR A 18 15.48 -2.39 3.04
C TYR A 18 14.08 -2.62 3.62
N TYR A 19 13.09 -2.90 2.78
CA TYR A 19 11.71 -3.19 3.22
C TYR A 19 11.64 -4.45 4.09
N ARG A 20 12.38 -5.50 3.72
CA ARG A 20 12.44 -6.76 4.46
C ARG A 20 13.07 -6.59 5.84
N VAL A 21 14.23 -5.96 5.92
CA VAL A 21 14.98 -5.77 7.17
C VAL A 21 14.21 -4.88 8.15
N ASN A 22 13.63 -3.78 7.65
CA ASN A 22 12.90 -2.84 8.49
C ASN A 22 11.41 -3.21 8.68
N ARG A 23 10.95 -4.33 8.08
CA ARG A 23 9.56 -4.81 8.17
C ARG A 23 8.54 -3.71 7.85
N ILE A 24 8.81 -2.92 6.81
CA ILE A 24 7.96 -1.80 6.41
C ILE A 24 6.64 -2.34 5.86
N ILE A 25 5.52 -1.84 6.41
CA ILE A 25 4.17 -2.18 5.97
C ILE A 25 3.67 -1.03 5.10
N ILE A 26 3.29 -1.38 3.88
CA ILE A 26 2.61 -0.47 2.94
C ILE A 26 1.36 -1.16 2.38
N ASP A 27 0.45 -0.38 1.84
CA ASP A 27 -0.68 -0.88 1.06
C ASP A 27 -0.48 -0.61 -0.44
N SER A 28 -1.41 -1.07 -1.28
CA SER A 28 -1.36 -0.85 -2.72
C SER A 28 -1.36 0.63 -3.10
N PHE A 29 -2.03 1.50 -2.33
CA PHE A 29 -2.04 2.93 -2.60
C PHE A 29 -0.62 3.51 -2.59
N LEU A 30 0.16 3.27 -1.53
CA LEU A 30 1.54 3.77 -1.47
C LEU A 30 2.44 3.04 -2.48
N GLU A 31 2.26 1.73 -2.66
CA GLU A 31 3.05 0.97 -3.63
C GLU A 31 2.87 1.50 -5.05
N ASN A 32 1.64 1.82 -5.47
CA ASN A 32 1.38 2.40 -6.77
C ASN A 32 2.08 3.75 -6.94
N HIS A 33 2.03 4.63 -5.92
CA HIS A 33 2.79 5.89 -5.94
C HIS A 33 4.29 5.66 -6.10
N ILE A 34 4.86 4.67 -5.42
CA ILE A 34 6.28 4.34 -5.55
C ILE A 34 6.58 3.82 -6.96
N ARG A 35 5.76 2.91 -7.49
CA ARG A 35 5.98 2.32 -8.83
C ARG A 35 5.88 3.33 -9.96
N ASP A 36 5.02 4.34 -9.80
CA ASP A 36 4.84 5.42 -10.78
C ASP A 36 5.83 6.58 -10.57
N SER A 37 6.76 6.45 -9.62
CA SER A 37 7.80 7.44 -9.36
C SER A 37 8.96 7.34 -10.35
N ASN A 38 9.66 8.45 -10.54
CA ASN A 38 11.00 8.46 -11.10
C ASN A 38 12.00 8.10 -10.00
N PHE A 39 12.98 7.24 -10.33
CA PHE A 39 13.99 6.77 -9.38
C PHE A 39 15.33 7.44 -9.65
N TYR A 40 16.06 7.68 -8.58
CA TYR A 40 17.34 8.39 -8.60
C TYR A 40 18.35 7.73 -7.66
N MET A 41 19.57 7.57 -8.14
CA MET A 41 20.73 7.19 -7.35
C MET A 41 21.49 8.45 -6.94
N ILE A 42 21.87 8.53 -5.66
CA ILE A 42 22.79 9.54 -5.16
C ILE A 42 24.19 8.94 -5.13
N THR A 43 25.15 9.63 -5.74
CA THR A 43 26.55 9.18 -5.74
C THR A 43 27.43 10.23 -5.02
N GLN A 44 28.44 9.75 -4.31
CA GLN A 44 29.48 10.55 -3.70
C GLN A 44 30.85 10.02 -4.14
N ASN A 45 31.66 10.85 -4.77
CA ASN A 45 32.96 10.46 -5.32
C ASN A 45 32.84 9.27 -6.31
N ASN A 46 31.80 9.28 -7.15
CA ASN A 46 31.44 8.20 -8.09
C ASN A 46 31.07 6.85 -7.45
N ILE A 47 30.79 6.81 -6.16
CA ILE A 47 30.30 5.60 -5.46
C ILE A 47 28.85 5.83 -5.06
N ASP A 48 28.02 4.82 -5.24
CA ASP A 48 26.61 4.86 -4.88
C ASP A 48 26.47 5.02 -3.35
N ALA A 49 25.77 6.06 -2.91
CA ALA A 49 25.62 6.43 -1.51
C ALA A 49 24.20 6.23 -0.99
N GLY A 50 23.20 6.23 -1.87
CA GLY A 50 21.80 6.06 -1.51
C GLY A 50 20.89 6.24 -2.71
N TYR A 51 19.60 6.16 -2.50
CA TYR A 51 18.58 6.34 -3.54
C TYR A 51 17.34 7.05 -2.99
N PHE A 52 16.57 7.64 -3.90
CA PHE A 52 15.25 8.19 -3.62
C PHE A 52 14.33 8.06 -4.83
N ALA A 53 13.03 8.23 -4.59
CA ALA A 53 12.02 8.21 -5.66
C ALA A 53 11.11 9.42 -5.54
N VAL A 54 10.69 9.97 -6.70
CA VAL A 54 9.85 11.17 -6.79
C VAL A 54 8.64 10.90 -7.67
N PHE A 55 7.45 10.95 -7.07
CA PHE A 55 6.18 10.85 -7.75
C PHE A 55 5.74 12.20 -8.29
N ASN A 56 5.29 12.24 -9.55
CA ASN A 56 4.81 13.44 -10.24
C ASN A 56 5.75 14.67 -10.12
N GLY A 57 7.06 14.44 -9.99
CA GLY A 57 8.08 15.50 -9.92
C GLY A 57 8.08 16.32 -8.62
N THR A 58 7.20 16.06 -7.66
CA THR A 58 7.02 16.91 -6.47
C THR A 58 7.04 16.18 -5.14
N LYS A 59 6.80 14.87 -5.12
CA LYS A 59 6.58 14.12 -3.90
C LYS A 59 7.59 12.98 -3.73
N LEU A 60 8.41 13.03 -2.70
CA LEU A 60 9.25 11.89 -2.31
C LEU A 60 8.37 10.74 -1.83
N THR A 61 8.62 9.55 -2.38
CA THR A 61 7.94 8.31 -1.99
C THR A 61 8.90 7.28 -1.40
N MET A 62 10.19 7.48 -1.60
CA MET A 62 11.25 6.66 -1.01
C MET A 62 12.48 7.53 -0.74
N PHE A 63 13.21 7.18 0.31
CA PHE A 63 14.55 7.70 0.59
C PHE A 63 15.31 6.68 1.43
N ASN A 64 16.51 6.31 1.01
CA ASN A 64 17.43 5.48 1.79
C ASN A 64 18.87 5.83 1.50
N VAL A 65 19.73 5.63 2.48
CA VAL A 65 21.18 5.85 2.42
C VAL A 65 21.89 4.55 2.80
N PHE A 66 22.90 4.16 2.02
CA PHE A 66 23.69 2.96 2.29
C PHE A 66 24.50 3.09 3.58
N ALA A 67 24.81 1.94 4.20
CA ALA A 67 25.35 1.89 5.55
C ALA A 67 26.63 2.76 5.73
N GLU A 68 27.49 2.74 4.74
CA GLU A 68 28.78 3.47 4.73
C GLU A 68 28.61 4.99 4.72
N TYR A 69 27.44 5.50 4.33
CA TYR A 69 27.12 6.91 4.18
C TYR A 69 26.10 7.43 5.21
N ARG A 70 25.73 6.61 6.20
CA ARG A 70 24.75 6.98 7.23
C ARG A 70 25.14 8.23 8.04
N ASN A 71 26.43 8.47 8.23
CA ASN A 71 26.95 9.65 8.94
C ASN A 71 26.71 10.97 8.21
N CYS A 72 26.45 10.96 6.90
CA CYS A 72 26.10 12.15 6.12
C CYS A 72 24.66 12.10 5.57
N SER A 73 23.81 11.26 6.15
CA SER A 73 22.43 11.02 5.65
C SER A 73 21.55 12.27 5.63
N GLN A 74 21.74 13.22 6.56
CA GLN A 74 21.02 14.50 6.57
C GLN A 74 21.38 15.37 5.36
N GLU A 75 22.65 15.37 4.96
CA GLU A 75 23.11 16.09 3.77
C GLU A 75 22.54 15.46 2.49
N LEU A 76 22.55 14.12 2.43
CA LEU A 76 21.95 13.36 1.31
C LEU A 76 20.42 13.57 1.26
N PHE A 77 19.74 13.61 2.39
CA PHE A 77 18.32 13.95 2.44
C PHE A 77 18.04 15.37 1.98
N SER A 78 18.85 16.35 2.42
CA SER A 78 18.75 17.74 1.96
C SER A 78 18.92 17.83 0.44
N THR A 79 19.81 17.01 -0.15
CA THR A 79 20.03 16.95 -1.58
C THR A 79 18.80 16.38 -2.30
N ALA A 80 18.23 15.27 -1.83
CA ALA A 80 17.01 14.66 -2.39
C ALA A 80 15.80 15.61 -2.26
N ARG A 81 15.63 16.27 -1.09
CA ARG A 81 14.53 17.21 -0.83
C ARG A 81 14.57 18.47 -1.70
N LYS A 82 15.77 18.93 -2.03
CA LYS A 82 15.97 20.11 -2.89
C LYS A 82 16.03 19.79 -4.38
N TYR A 83 15.88 18.51 -4.74
CA TYR A 83 15.96 18.09 -6.13
C TYR A 83 14.72 18.54 -6.90
N GLU A 84 14.96 19.30 -7.99
CA GLU A 84 13.92 19.83 -8.87
C GLU A 84 12.79 20.57 -8.10
N SER A 85 11.56 20.06 -8.20
CA SER A 85 10.36 20.68 -7.61
C SER A 85 9.84 19.89 -6.40
N VAL A 86 10.68 19.06 -5.74
CA VAL A 86 10.28 18.32 -4.55
C VAL A 86 9.86 19.29 -3.44
N ARG A 87 8.65 19.06 -2.89
CA ARG A 87 8.05 19.86 -1.82
C ARG A 87 7.20 19.04 -0.85
N GLU A 88 7.03 17.78 -1.14
CA GLU A 88 6.20 16.86 -0.34
C GLU A 88 6.87 15.50 -0.19
N ALA A 89 6.43 14.72 0.81
CA ALA A 89 6.82 13.33 0.95
C ALA A 89 5.67 12.48 1.51
N PHE A 90 5.43 11.30 0.94
CA PHE A 90 4.63 10.25 1.55
C PHE A 90 5.53 9.30 2.34
N ILE A 91 5.32 9.23 3.65
CA ILE A 91 6.18 8.47 4.55
C ILE A 91 5.32 7.58 5.45
N PRO A 92 5.46 6.24 5.38
CA PRO A 92 4.84 5.35 6.34
C PRO A 92 5.59 5.43 7.68
N THR A 93 4.89 5.48 8.80
CA THR A 93 5.52 5.56 10.15
C THR A 93 6.39 4.36 10.49
N GLY A 94 6.28 3.26 9.75
CA GLY A 94 7.18 2.11 9.85
C GLY A 94 8.53 2.29 9.13
N ASP A 95 8.68 3.33 8.32
CA ASP A 95 9.96 3.73 7.74
C ASP A 95 10.64 4.77 8.64
N GLU A 96 11.21 4.28 9.72
CA GLU A 96 11.83 5.10 10.77
C GLU A 96 12.94 6.00 10.21
N PHE A 97 13.75 5.47 9.30
CA PHE A 97 14.87 6.22 8.73
C PHE A 97 14.41 7.40 7.91
N PHE A 98 13.50 7.19 6.96
CA PHE A 98 12.96 8.27 6.13
C PHE A 98 12.15 9.26 6.98
N LEU A 99 11.35 8.75 7.92
CA LEU A 99 10.53 9.57 8.83
C LEU A 99 11.40 10.51 9.67
N SER A 100 12.48 10.03 10.27
CA SER A 100 13.38 10.82 11.10
C SER A 100 13.97 12.02 10.33
N HIS A 101 14.40 11.80 9.08
CA HIS A 101 14.92 12.87 8.24
C HIS A 101 13.86 13.91 7.87
N ALA A 102 12.63 13.47 7.62
CA ALA A 102 11.54 14.38 7.29
C ALA A 102 11.11 15.22 8.49
N VAL A 103 11.08 14.63 9.69
CA VAL A 103 10.72 15.33 10.94
C VAL A 103 11.66 16.51 11.24
N ASP A 104 12.93 16.42 10.87
CA ASP A 104 13.89 17.51 11.05
C ASP A 104 13.70 18.67 10.05
N ASN A 105 12.87 18.49 9.01
CA ASN A 105 12.87 19.40 7.85
C ASN A 105 11.49 19.89 7.40
N PHE A 106 10.40 19.44 8.02
CA PHE A 106 9.05 19.77 7.56
C PHE A 106 8.55 21.13 8.03
N VAL A 107 7.64 21.74 7.25
CA VAL A 107 6.86 22.92 7.65
C VAL A 107 5.42 22.56 8.03
N LYS A 108 4.89 21.46 7.49
CA LYS A 108 3.54 20.96 7.76
C LYS A 108 3.51 19.45 7.61
N MET A 109 2.68 18.77 8.39
CA MET A 109 2.43 17.35 8.27
C MET A 109 0.92 17.05 8.34
N GLU A 110 0.45 16.18 7.45
CA GLU A 110 -0.93 15.71 7.40
C GLU A 110 -1.00 14.19 7.51
N LYS A 111 -2.08 13.69 8.12
CA LYS A 111 -2.37 12.27 8.22
C LYS A 111 -3.13 11.84 6.96
N GLN A 112 -2.55 10.92 6.20
CA GLN A 112 -3.10 10.49 4.91
C GLN A 112 -3.92 9.21 5.02
N ALA A 113 -3.36 8.16 5.61
CA ALA A 113 -4.01 6.85 5.67
C ALA A 113 -3.63 6.04 6.90
N TYR A 114 -4.44 5.03 7.19
CA TYR A 114 -4.10 3.90 8.05
C TYR A 114 -3.64 2.74 7.19
N PHE A 115 -2.54 2.07 7.59
CA PHE A 115 -2.17 0.74 7.11
C PHE A 115 -2.28 -0.24 8.26
N SER A 116 -3.04 -1.29 8.04
CA SER A 116 -3.41 -2.26 9.06
C SER A 116 -2.96 -3.65 8.66
N VAL A 117 -2.49 -4.41 9.64
CA VAL A 117 -2.22 -5.85 9.54
C VAL A 117 -3.24 -6.61 10.37
N TYR A 118 -3.37 -7.91 10.14
CA TYR A 118 -4.39 -8.74 10.76
C TYR A 118 -3.80 -9.66 11.82
N THR A 119 -4.51 -9.79 12.94
CA THR A 119 -4.29 -10.81 13.97
C THR A 119 -5.12 -12.06 13.67
N ASP A 120 -5.02 -13.07 14.53
CA ASP A 120 -5.85 -14.28 14.44
C ASP A 120 -7.33 -14.05 14.88
N LYS A 121 -7.65 -12.83 15.34
CA LYS A 121 -9.01 -12.47 15.71
C LYS A 121 -9.96 -12.64 14.52
N VAL A 122 -11.12 -13.21 14.80
CA VAL A 122 -12.21 -13.39 13.84
C VAL A 122 -13.32 -12.35 14.06
N PRO A 123 -14.18 -12.07 13.08
CA PRO A 123 -15.37 -11.26 13.27
C PRO A 123 -16.26 -11.80 14.43
N ARG A 124 -16.93 -10.91 15.16
CA ARG A 124 -17.82 -11.29 16.26
C ARG A 124 -18.91 -12.30 15.83
N THR A 125 -19.41 -12.14 14.61
CA THR A 125 -20.37 -13.06 13.99
C THR A 125 -19.76 -13.53 12.68
N LEU A 126 -19.52 -14.83 12.57
CA LEU A 126 -19.14 -15.46 11.31
C LEU A 126 -20.42 -15.71 10.50
N LEU A 127 -20.47 -15.12 9.33
CA LEU A 127 -21.55 -15.29 8.36
C LEU A 127 -21.16 -16.36 7.34
N ASP A 128 -22.12 -17.11 6.87
CA ASP A 128 -21.92 -18.07 5.78
C ASP A 128 -21.75 -17.32 4.44
N LEU A 129 -20.51 -16.87 4.20
CA LEU A 129 -20.12 -16.17 2.98
C LEU A 129 -19.22 -17.03 2.11
N ARG A 130 -19.60 -17.14 0.84
CA ARG A 130 -18.76 -17.74 -0.19
C ARG A 130 -18.04 -16.64 -0.98
N LEU A 131 -16.71 -16.70 -1.01
CA LEU A 131 -15.87 -15.86 -1.87
C LEU A 131 -15.53 -16.68 -3.13
N GLN A 132 -16.01 -16.23 -4.27
CA GLN A 132 -15.77 -16.83 -5.58
C GLN A 132 -14.82 -15.93 -6.36
N LEU A 133 -13.70 -16.47 -6.85
CA LEU A 133 -12.82 -15.75 -7.74
C LEU A 133 -13.59 -15.35 -8.99
N ALA A 134 -13.57 -14.07 -9.32
CA ALA A 134 -14.26 -13.50 -10.48
C ALA A 134 -13.35 -13.51 -11.70
N ASP A 135 -13.92 -13.80 -12.84
CA ASP A 135 -13.32 -13.61 -14.16
C ASP A 135 -13.99 -12.38 -14.81
N PRO A 136 -13.26 -11.26 -15.03
CA PRO A 136 -13.84 -10.05 -15.63
C PRO A 136 -14.46 -10.26 -17.03
N ASP A 137 -14.09 -11.32 -17.74
CA ASP A 137 -14.62 -11.59 -19.07
C ASP A 137 -15.96 -12.34 -19.01
N THR A 138 -16.17 -13.18 -18.01
CA THR A 138 -17.40 -13.99 -17.85
C THR A 138 -18.36 -13.43 -16.80
N ASP A 139 -17.86 -12.76 -15.75
CA ASP A 139 -18.65 -12.27 -14.63
C ASP A 139 -19.00 -10.78 -14.73
N MET A 140 -18.78 -10.12 -15.88
CA MET A 140 -18.92 -8.67 -16.04
C MET A 140 -20.29 -8.15 -15.59
N SER A 141 -21.38 -8.85 -15.90
CA SER A 141 -22.73 -8.47 -15.49
C SER A 141 -22.94 -8.42 -13.97
N ILE A 142 -22.15 -9.21 -13.23
CA ILE A 142 -22.15 -9.20 -11.76
C ILE A 142 -21.25 -8.07 -11.25
N LEU A 143 -20.08 -7.87 -11.86
CA LEU A 143 -19.14 -6.81 -11.49
C LEU A 143 -19.71 -5.42 -11.73
N GLU A 144 -20.62 -5.26 -12.70
CA GLU A 144 -21.35 -4.01 -12.96
C GLU A 144 -22.18 -3.52 -11.76
N LEU A 145 -22.56 -4.38 -10.83
CA LEU A 145 -23.25 -3.99 -9.59
C LEU A 145 -22.43 -3.01 -8.72
N CYS A 146 -21.11 -2.97 -8.91
CA CYS A 146 -20.21 -2.04 -8.21
C CYS A 146 -19.14 -1.49 -9.16
N TYR A 147 -19.47 -1.32 -10.45
CA TYR A 147 -18.48 -0.98 -11.49
C TYR A 147 -17.69 0.29 -11.21
N ASP A 148 -18.32 1.35 -10.76
CA ASP A 148 -17.64 2.62 -10.44
C ASP A 148 -16.51 2.43 -9.43
N PHE A 149 -16.62 1.42 -8.56
CA PHE A 149 -15.63 1.10 -7.56
C PHE A 149 -14.58 0.08 -8.06
N LEU A 150 -14.95 -0.81 -8.99
CA LEU A 150 -14.10 -1.92 -9.44
C LEU A 150 -13.43 -1.66 -10.80
N LYS A 151 -13.73 -0.52 -11.44
CA LYS A 151 -13.28 -0.23 -12.80
C LYS A 151 -11.76 -0.31 -12.94
N GLU A 152 -11.03 0.29 -12.00
CA GLU A 152 -9.58 0.33 -12.06
C GLU A 152 -8.98 -1.07 -11.89
N GLU A 153 -9.51 -1.87 -10.98
CA GLU A 153 -9.08 -3.26 -10.75
C GLU A 153 -9.35 -4.14 -11.96
N ILE A 154 -10.53 -4.00 -12.58
CA ILE A 154 -10.90 -4.73 -13.80
C ILE A 154 -9.94 -4.38 -14.94
N ASP A 155 -9.68 -3.10 -15.17
CA ASP A 155 -8.76 -2.63 -16.20
C ASP A 155 -7.31 -3.12 -15.92
N ASN A 156 -6.91 -3.16 -14.67
CA ASN A 156 -5.60 -3.64 -14.25
C ASN A 156 -5.44 -5.15 -14.45
N ILE A 157 -6.48 -5.95 -14.16
CA ILE A 157 -6.48 -7.39 -14.43
C ILE A 157 -6.31 -7.65 -15.93
N ARG A 158 -7.06 -6.95 -16.77
CA ARG A 158 -6.95 -7.05 -18.24
C ARG A 158 -5.57 -6.67 -18.77
N LYS A 159 -4.84 -5.81 -18.07
CA LYS A 159 -3.44 -5.46 -18.35
C LYS A 159 -2.43 -6.46 -17.78
N GLY A 160 -2.88 -7.55 -17.16
CA GLY A 160 -2.02 -8.57 -16.56
C GLY A 160 -1.37 -8.14 -15.24
N ILE A 161 -1.96 -7.16 -14.54
CA ILE A 161 -1.53 -6.81 -13.17
C ILE A 161 -2.05 -7.89 -12.21
N SER A 162 -1.23 -8.27 -11.23
CA SER A 162 -1.53 -9.31 -10.24
C SER A 162 -2.58 -8.85 -9.22
N ILE A 163 -3.84 -8.82 -9.67
CA ILE A 163 -5.03 -8.51 -8.86
C ILE A 163 -6.00 -9.69 -8.98
N GLU A 164 -6.61 -10.06 -7.87
CA GLU A 164 -7.72 -11.02 -7.83
C GLU A 164 -8.97 -10.31 -7.32
N LEU A 165 -10.07 -10.44 -8.03
CA LEU A 165 -11.40 -10.01 -7.61
C LEU A 165 -12.18 -11.20 -7.10
N TYR A 166 -12.96 -11.00 -6.04
CA TYR A 166 -13.81 -12.01 -5.45
C TYR A 166 -15.24 -11.50 -5.36
N ILE A 167 -16.19 -12.29 -5.87
CA ILE A 167 -17.63 -12.09 -5.66
C ILE A 167 -17.98 -12.68 -4.29
N ALA A 168 -18.52 -11.87 -3.40
CA ALA A 168 -18.98 -12.31 -2.09
C ALA A 168 -20.49 -12.60 -2.13
N ARG A 169 -20.86 -13.86 -1.85
CA ARG A 169 -22.25 -14.32 -1.85
C ARG A 169 -22.69 -14.79 -0.47
N HIS A 170 -23.96 -14.55 -0.17
CA HIS A 170 -24.67 -15.15 0.96
C HIS A 170 -25.95 -15.81 0.43
N GLY A 171 -25.99 -17.14 0.44
CA GLY A 171 -26.96 -17.87 -0.39
C GLY A 171 -26.79 -17.53 -1.87
N GLU A 172 -27.88 -17.13 -2.52
CA GLU A 172 -27.89 -16.72 -3.93
C GLU A 172 -27.57 -15.22 -4.12
N ASP A 173 -27.59 -14.44 -3.05
CA ASP A 173 -27.40 -12.99 -3.12
C ASP A 173 -25.93 -12.60 -3.28
N VAL A 174 -25.65 -11.68 -4.21
CA VAL A 174 -24.36 -10.99 -4.32
C VAL A 174 -24.34 -9.85 -3.32
N ILE A 175 -23.54 -10.00 -2.27
CA ILE A 175 -23.46 -9.05 -1.14
C ILE A 175 -22.49 -7.92 -1.40
N GLY A 176 -21.43 -8.21 -2.14
CA GLY A 176 -20.34 -7.29 -2.44
C GLY A 176 -19.16 -7.98 -3.08
N PHE A 177 -18.00 -7.32 -3.01
CA PHE A 177 -16.79 -7.79 -3.67
C PHE A 177 -15.58 -7.65 -2.74
N GLY A 178 -14.61 -8.51 -2.97
CA GLY A 178 -13.29 -8.46 -2.36
C GLY A 178 -12.21 -8.23 -3.41
N VAL A 179 -11.14 -7.56 -3.04
CA VAL A 179 -9.96 -7.31 -3.89
C VAL A 179 -8.72 -7.80 -3.16
N VAL A 180 -7.83 -8.49 -3.87
CA VAL A 180 -6.49 -8.85 -3.42
C VAL A 180 -5.48 -8.33 -4.44
N GLU A 181 -4.59 -7.45 -4.02
CA GLU A 181 -3.51 -6.90 -4.84
C GLU A 181 -2.17 -7.41 -4.32
N TYR A 182 -1.46 -8.20 -5.13
CA TYR A 182 -0.16 -8.76 -4.77
C TYR A 182 0.94 -7.72 -4.95
N GLN A 183 1.62 -7.39 -3.85
CA GLN A 183 2.64 -6.35 -3.85
C GLN A 183 3.95 -6.84 -4.49
N LYS A 184 4.60 -5.96 -5.25
CA LYS A 184 5.89 -6.21 -5.92
C LYS A 184 7.07 -5.66 -5.15
N ILE A 185 6.89 -4.53 -4.45
CA ILE A 185 7.92 -3.89 -3.61
C ILE A 185 7.95 -4.57 -2.25
N ALA A 186 6.80 -4.67 -1.59
CA ALA A 186 6.66 -5.42 -0.35
C ALA A 186 6.19 -6.86 -0.62
N HIS A 187 6.91 -7.62 -1.43
CA HIS A 187 6.52 -8.92 -2.03
C HIS A 187 6.12 -10.03 -1.04
N LYS A 188 6.27 -9.82 0.26
CA LYS A 188 5.73 -10.67 1.34
C LYS A 188 4.35 -10.22 1.81
N GLN A 189 3.76 -9.23 1.15
CA GLN A 189 2.49 -8.64 1.51
C GLN A 189 1.51 -8.71 0.34
N ALA A 190 0.22 -8.70 0.65
CA ALA A 190 -0.85 -8.46 -0.33
C ALA A 190 -1.87 -7.50 0.30
N SER A 191 -2.26 -6.48 -0.45
CA SER A 191 -3.33 -5.57 -0.05
C SER A 191 -4.67 -6.24 -0.25
N ILE A 192 -5.54 -6.17 0.76
CA ILE A 192 -6.91 -6.65 0.69
C ILE A 192 -7.88 -5.50 0.93
N GLY A 193 -8.88 -5.43 0.08
CA GLY A 193 -9.95 -4.45 0.11
C GLY A 193 -11.32 -5.08 -0.08
N MET A 194 -12.39 -4.34 0.22
CA MET A 194 -13.76 -4.80 0.00
C MET A 194 -14.71 -3.65 -0.30
N ILE A 195 -15.76 -3.96 -1.03
CA ILE A 195 -16.96 -3.16 -1.11
C ILE A 195 -18.18 -4.01 -0.79
N VAL A 196 -19.11 -3.45 -0.02
CA VAL A 196 -20.42 -4.05 0.27
C VAL A 196 -21.49 -3.21 -0.41
N ARG A 197 -22.38 -3.85 -1.16
CA ARG A 197 -23.54 -3.21 -1.80
C ARG A 197 -24.38 -2.52 -0.75
N GLU A 198 -24.97 -1.40 -1.10
CA GLU A 198 -25.57 -0.45 -0.15
C GLU A 198 -26.63 -1.10 0.75
N GLU A 199 -27.50 -1.91 0.18
CA GLU A 199 -28.59 -2.61 0.86
C GLU A 199 -28.13 -3.67 1.88
N TYR A 200 -26.84 -4.09 1.80
CA TYR A 200 -26.24 -5.08 2.70
C TYR A 200 -25.28 -4.46 3.72
N ARG A 201 -25.06 -3.14 3.71
CA ARG A 201 -24.16 -2.45 4.64
C ARG A 201 -24.65 -2.54 6.08
N ARG A 202 -23.75 -2.37 7.03
CA ARG A 202 -24.00 -2.36 8.50
C ARG A 202 -24.55 -3.68 9.06
N LYS A 203 -24.42 -4.80 8.35
CA LYS A 203 -24.83 -6.14 8.75
C LYS A 203 -23.65 -7.09 9.02
N GLY A 204 -22.40 -6.57 9.09
CA GLY A 204 -21.19 -7.36 9.36
C GLY A 204 -20.53 -7.97 8.12
N TYR A 205 -21.13 -7.88 6.95
CA TYR A 205 -20.61 -8.51 5.72
C TYR A 205 -19.20 -8.04 5.35
N GLY A 206 -18.89 -6.74 5.45
CA GLY A 206 -17.56 -6.23 5.12
C GLY A 206 -16.45 -6.83 5.96
N ALA A 207 -16.69 -7.03 7.27
CA ALA A 207 -15.72 -7.66 8.15
C ALA A 207 -15.52 -9.15 7.79
N ASN A 208 -16.58 -9.85 7.37
CA ASN A 208 -16.51 -11.24 6.96
C ASN A 208 -15.82 -11.40 5.59
N ILE A 209 -16.04 -10.50 4.63
CA ILE A 209 -15.30 -10.47 3.36
C ILE A 209 -13.80 -10.30 3.63
N LEU A 210 -13.40 -9.30 4.42
CA LEU A 210 -12.00 -9.09 4.78
C LEU A 210 -11.39 -10.28 5.52
N HIS A 211 -12.15 -10.94 6.39
CA HIS A 211 -11.70 -12.15 7.07
C HIS A 211 -11.43 -13.30 6.09
N GLY A 212 -12.32 -13.50 5.13
CA GLY A 212 -12.13 -14.50 4.07
C GLY A 212 -10.91 -14.20 3.19
N LEU A 213 -10.76 -12.96 2.75
CA LEU A 213 -9.59 -12.51 1.97
C LEU A 213 -8.28 -12.67 2.75
N LYS A 214 -8.28 -12.28 4.04
CA LYS A 214 -7.13 -12.54 4.93
C LYS A 214 -6.75 -14.01 4.92
N THR A 215 -7.70 -14.90 5.05
CA THR A 215 -7.46 -16.36 5.07
C THR A 215 -6.85 -16.84 3.75
N ILE A 216 -7.34 -16.34 2.62
CA ILE A 216 -6.81 -16.65 1.29
C ILE A 216 -5.36 -16.19 1.17
N VAL A 217 -5.05 -14.95 1.55
CA VAL A 217 -3.70 -14.37 1.48
C VAL A 217 -2.74 -15.09 2.41
N GLN A 218 -3.14 -15.36 3.65
CA GLN A 218 -2.32 -16.11 4.62
C GLN A 218 -2.07 -17.55 4.17
N GLY A 219 -3.05 -18.19 3.53
CA GLY A 219 -2.89 -19.53 2.91
C GLY A 219 -1.83 -19.57 1.81
N LYS A 220 -1.51 -18.43 1.20
CA LYS A 220 -0.41 -18.26 0.23
C LYS A 220 0.94 -17.87 0.90
N GLY A 221 1.00 -17.85 2.23
CA GLY A 221 2.20 -17.48 3.00
C GLY A 221 2.52 -15.98 2.98
N LEU A 222 1.54 -15.13 2.69
CA LEU A 222 1.69 -13.69 2.62
C LEU A 222 1.03 -12.99 3.83
N THR A 223 1.49 -11.79 4.14
CA THR A 223 0.86 -10.91 5.12
C THR A 223 -0.25 -10.11 4.46
N ALA A 224 -1.47 -10.25 4.95
CA ALA A 224 -2.58 -9.42 4.51
C ALA A 224 -2.46 -8.01 5.11
N VAL A 225 -2.60 -6.99 4.27
CA VAL A 225 -2.57 -5.57 4.63
C VAL A 225 -3.85 -4.92 4.11
N SER A 226 -4.42 -3.99 4.87
CA SER A 226 -5.50 -3.13 4.38
C SER A 226 -5.18 -1.68 4.64
N GLY A 227 -5.45 -0.83 3.67
CA GLY A 227 -5.37 0.61 3.78
C GLY A 227 -6.75 1.29 3.78
N CYS A 228 -6.85 2.42 4.45
CA CYS A 228 -7.96 3.35 4.24
C CYS A 228 -7.54 4.78 4.53
N TRP A 229 -8.21 5.73 3.86
CA TRP A 229 -8.03 7.15 4.16
C TRP A 229 -8.23 7.42 5.65
N TYR A 230 -7.38 8.28 6.22
CA TYR A 230 -7.30 8.50 7.67
C TYR A 230 -8.64 8.87 8.30
N TYR A 231 -9.49 9.61 7.58
CA TYR A 231 -10.81 10.05 8.06
C TYR A 231 -11.96 9.12 7.66
N ASN A 232 -11.68 8.00 6.99
CA ASN A 232 -12.68 6.98 6.69
C ASN A 232 -12.87 6.04 7.91
N HIS A 233 -13.56 6.56 8.93
CA HIS A 233 -13.80 5.83 10.16
C HIS A 233 -14.64 4.56 9.97
N ASN A 234 -15.49 4.50 8.95
CA ASN A 234 -16.32 3.32 8.67
C ASN A 234 -15.45 2.17 8.15
N SER A 235 -14.55 2.42 7.20
CA SER A 235 -13.60 1.42 6.73
C SER A 235 -12.67 0.97 7.85
N LYS A 236 -12.14 1.90 8.65
CA LYS A 236 -11.30 1.58 9.81
C LYS A 236 -12.00 0.63 10.79
N LYS A 237 -13.24 0.94 11.20
CA LYS A 237 -14.04 0.08 12.10
C LYS A 237 -14.33 -1.29 11.48
N THR A 238 -14.56 -1.35 10.18
CA THR A 238 -14.79 -2.62 9.45
C THR A 238 -13.53 -3.49 9.48
N MET A 239 -12.37 -2.92 9.20
CA MET A 239 -11.07 -3.62 9.29
C MET A 239 -10.82 -4.13 10.73
N GLU A 240 -11.02 -3.28 11.76
CA GLU A 240 -10.88 -3.66 13.17
C GLU A 240 -11.84 -4.79 13.57
N SER A 241 -13.06 -4.80 13.02
CA SER A 241 -14.04 -5.86 13.23
C SER A 241 -13.60 -7.19 12.56
N ALA A 242 -12.81 -7.12 11.51
CA ALA A 242 -12.20 -8.29 10.85
C ALA A 242 -10.90 -8.77 11.55
N GLY A 243 -10.51 -8.15 12.66
CA GLY A 243 -9.31 -8.49 13.41
C GLY A 243 -8.06 -7.71 13.01
N ALA A 244 -8.20 -6.66 12.20
CA ALA A 244 -7.08 -5.79 11.87
C ALA A 244 -6.73 -4.82 13.01
N PHE A 245 -5.47 -4.43 13.07
CA PHE A 245 -5.04 -3.27 13.84
C PHE A 245 -4.15 -2.37 12.99
N SER A 246 -4.34 -1.07 13.16
CA SER A 246 -3.60 -0.07 12.38
C SER A 246 -2.20 0.13 12.97
N GLN A 247 -1.23 -0.61 12.48
CA GLN A 247 0.15 -0.55 12.92
C GLN A 247 0.84 0.70 12.40
N THR A 248 0.62 1.03 11.12
CA THR A 248 1.31 2.09 10.41
C THR A 248 0.34 3.21 10.02
N ARG A 249 0.84 4.45 9.97
CA ARG A 249 0.17 5.61 9.36
C ARG A 249 0.95 6.02 8.12
N LEU A 250 0.26 6.38 7.05
CA LEU A 250 0.86 7.16 6.00
C LEU A 250 0.73 8.63 6.34
N LEU A 251 1.85 9.34 6.33
CA LEU A 251 1.90 10.76 6.58
C LEU A 251 2.30 11.50 5.29
N ASN A 252 1.72 12.67 5.06
CA ASN A 252 2.15 13.59 4.01
C ASN A 252 2.89 14.75 4.66
N PHE A 253 4.18 14.83 4.40
CA PHE A 253 5.04 15.92 4.85
C PHE A 253 5.14 16.98 3.75
N PHE A 254 5.18 18.25 4.15
CA PHE A 254 5.42 19.41 3.29
C PHE A 254 6.69 20.10 3.74
N PHE A 255 7.56 20.46 2.79
CA PHE A 255 8.86 21.08 3.01
C PHE A 255 8.89 22.53 2.60
#